data_0177ee82746d90bff8a894ed8afd098f
#
_entry.id   0177ee82746d90bff8a894ed8afd098f
#
_cell.length_a   1.000
_cell.length_b   1.000
_cell.length_c   1.000
_cell.angle_alpha   90.00
_cell.angle_beta   90.00
_cell.angle_gamma   90.00
#
_symmetry.space_group_name_H-M   'P 1'
#
loop_
_entity.id
_entity.type
_entity.pdbx_description
1 polymer ?
#
loop_
_entity_poly.entity_id
_entity_poly.type
_entity_poly.pdbx_seq_one_letter_code
_entity_poly.pdbx_strand_id
1 'polypeptide(L)'
;MSIDNYDLFQKRLKTSATIPLNKLEEDKLKTFKIALERSYNRETVERKDGSQIKCLISGINTQPKIEKKSFSTLTENNCDVGEVLYWIRRNSRWIITDMEETEKSIFQGYISQALYHLKWLDKETGIIYDEWACTKGPEETTIPDGVKRNIKYDNLNQSLYLMMPKYSKGMDLLDRYFELFVNGRKWKIQSTDRYSYDKLVTLQLVESLINEDTDDTENEIADGKIDIDYLFSCSLDGIDSLKCDQESTLLFSLYKNKELSTLKPQISVENCLYKNGKIIFNSVGEAHIIFNYPDINKTYEYLITITEDEVINEIASIVGESIIKTMTYNTFVFDYTLNGEKVEVQGTWSFDKNYFDMISENNKEIKLKVKNKVGSTSLTYSFEKEGEIKTI
;
A
#
# COMPACT_ATOMS: atom_id res chain seq x y z
N MET A 1 -42.19 -54.01 38.53
CA MET A 1 -40.98 -53.40 37.97
C MET A 1 -40.21 -52.82 39.13
N SER A 2 -38.96 -53.24 39.32
CA SER A 2 -38.14 -52.71 40.40
C SER A 2 -37.75 -51.29 40.16
N ILE A 3 -37.66 -50.51 41.21
CA ILE A 3 -37.26 -49.09 41.18
C ILE A 3 -35.94 -48.90 40.45
N ASP A 4 -35.02 -49.85 40.47
CA ASP A 4 -33.74 -49.86 39.84
C ASP A 4 -33.79 -49.78 38.27
N ASN A 5 -34.85 -50.38 37.68
CA ASN A 5 -35.03 -50.33 36.24
C ASN A 5 -35.53 -48.96 35.74
N TYR A 6 -36.26 -48.23 36.58
CA TYR A 6 -36.75 -46.91 36.25
C TYR A 6 -35.60 -45.87 36.35
N ASP A 7 -34.78 -46.00 37.39
CA ASP A 7 -33.59 -45.14 37.53
C ASP A 7 -32.55 -45.37 36.43
N LEU A 8 -32.35 -46.61 36.01
CA LEU A 8 -31.52 -46.95 34.85
C LEU A 8 -32.10 -46.40 33.53
N PHE A 9 -33.43 -46.44 33.38
CA PHE A 9 -34.11 -45.86 32.22
C PHE A 9 -34.04 -44.33 32.24
N GLN A 10 -34.24 -43.69 33.41
CA GLN A 10 -34.07 -42.25 33.59
C GLN A 10 -32.61 -41.80 33.37
N LYS A 11 -31.64 -42.56 33.84
CA LYS A 11 -30.22 -42.32 33.56
C LYS A 11 -29.92 -42.45 32.06
N ARG A 12 -30.46 -43.42 31.37
CA ARG A 12 -30.33 -43.60 29.94
C ARG A 12 -31.02 -42.47 29.16
N LEU A 13 -32.19 -42.03 29.55
CA LEU A 13 -32.89 -40.89 28.97
C LEU A 13 -32.13 -39.57 29.19
N LYS A 14 -31.63 -39.32 30.40
CA LYS A 14 -30.80 -38.14 30.68
C LYS A 14 -29.46 -38.18 29.91
N THR A 15 -28.85 -39.35 29.79
CA THR A 15 -27.64 -39.55 29.00
C THR A 15 -27.92 -39.43 27.51
N SER A 16 -29.11 -39.83 27.03
CA SER A 16 -29.48 -39.71 25.61
C SER A 16 -30.04 -38.36 25.22
N ALA A 17 -30.51 -37.54 26.16
CA ALA A 17 -31.13 -36.23 25.85
C ALA A 17 -30.18 -35.03 25.99
N THR A 18 -29.13 -35.14 26.81
CA THR A 18 -28.22 -34.00 27.05
C THR A 18 -26.80 -34.21 26.52
N ILE A 19 -26.41 -35.45 26.30
CA ILE A 19 -25.05 -35.82 25.85
C ILE A 19 -24.94 -35.96 24.31
N PRO A 20 -26.02 -36.27 23.52
CA PRO A 20 -25.84 -36.57 22.10
C PRO A 20 -25.30 -35.42 21.28
N LEU A 21 -25.71 -34.17 21.57
CA LEU A 21 -25.26 -33.04 20.75
C LEU A 21 -23.76 -32.72 20.99
N ASN A 22 -23.35 -32.57 22.24
CA ASN A 22 -21.96 -32.33 22.57
C ASN A 22 -21.06 -33.51 22.17
N LYS A 23 -21.53 -34.74 22.39
CA LYS A 23 -20.78 -35.93 21.98
C LYS A 23 -20.69 -36.06 20.44
N LEU A 24 -21.76 -35.72 19.75
CA LEU A 24 -21.75 -35.71 18.27
C LEU A 24 -20.77 -34.65 17.73
N GLU A 25 -20.76 -33.46 18.32
CA GLU A 25 -19.80 -32.40 17.96
C GLU A 25 -18.37 -32.84 18.26
N GLU A 26 -18.10 -33.43 19.42
CA GLU A 26 -16.78 -33.97 19.75
C GLU A 26 -16.34 -35.10 18.82
N ASP A 27 -17.22 -36.04 18.49
CA ASP A 27 -16.93 -37.14 17.58
C ASP A 27 -16.67 -36.63 16.15
N LYS A 28 -17.42 -35.64 15.70
CA LYS A 28 -17.19 -34.98 14.40
C LYS A 28 -15.84 -34.25 14.38
N LEU A 29 -15.52 -33.46 15.39
CA LEU A 29 -14.24 -32.79 15.52
C LEU A 29 -13.07 -33.78 15.52
N LYS A 30 -13.22 -34.88 16.28
CA LYS A 30 -12.21 -35.95 16.30
C LYS A 30 -12.04 -36.59 14.93
N THR A 31 -13.15 -36.89 14.26
CA THR A 31 -13.12 -37.43 12.87
C THR A 31 -12.46 -36.46 11.90
N PHE A 32 -12.78 -35.17 12.02
CA PHE A 32 -12.16 -34.14 11.19
C PHE A 32 -10.65 -34.00 11.46
N LYS A 33 -10.21 -34.03 12.72
CA LYS A 33 -8.78 -34.02 13.08
C LYS A 33 -8.06 -35.24 12.50
N ILE A 34 -8.66 -36.41 12.53
CA ILE A 34 -8.11 -37.62 11.88
C ILE A 34 -8.04 -37.44 10.37
N ALA A 35 -9.06 -36.82 9.76
CA ALA A 35 -9.05 -36.54 8.34
C ALA A 35 -7.94 -35.56 7.92
N LEU A 36 -7.70 -34.52 8.73
CA LEU A 36 -6.57 -33.59 8.52
C LEU A 36 -5.19 -34.27 8.55
N GLU A 37 -5.08 -35.40 9.25
CA GLU A 37 -3.82 -36.14 9.33
C GLU A 37 -3.70 -37.25 8.27
N ARG A 38 -4.79 -37.91 7.89
CA ARG A 38 -4.77 -39.15 7.12
C ARG A 38 -5.51 -39.10 5.79
N SER A 39 -6.33 -38.09 5.53
CA SER A 39 -7.09 -38.01 4.28
C SER A 39 -6.17 -37.82 3.08
N TYR A 40 -6.59 -38.36 1.94
CA TYR A 40 -5.96 -38.11 0.64
C TYR A 40 -5.99 -36.62 0.24
N ASN A 41 -7.04 -35.90 0.68
CA ASN A 41 -7.27 -34.49 0.37
C ASN A 41 -6.64 -33.53 1.42
N ARG A 42 -5.83 -34.05 2.32
CA ARG A 42 -5.10 -33.23 3.26
C ARG A 42 -4.05 -32.38 2.54
N GLU A 43 -4.00 -31.11 2.88
CA GLU A 43 -3.06 -30.15 2.33
C GLU A 43 -2.51 -29.25 3.42
N THR A 44 -1.38 -28.64 3.10
CA THR A 44 -0.83 -27.55 3.91
C THR A 44 -0.78 -26.32 3.05
N VAL A 45 -1.33 -25.24 3.56
CA VAL A 45 -1.30 -23.92 2.93
C VAL A 45 -0.57 -22.94 3.85
N GLU A 46 0.04 -21.94 3.28
CA GLU A 46 0.77 -20.90 3.99
C GLU A 46 0.06 -19.56 3.82
N ARG A 47 -0.02 -18.81 4.89
CA ARG A 47 -0.56 -17.44 4.92
C ARG A 47 0.49 -16.42 4.50
N LYS A 48 0.05 -15.19 4.30
CA LYS A 48 0.93 -14.04 3.99
C LYS A 48 1.97 -13.76 5.10
N ASP A 49 1.68 -14.12 6.35
CA ASP A 49 2.58 -14.01 7.51
C ASP A 49 3.57 -15.17 7.66
N GLY A 50 3.53 -16.16 6.76
CA GLY A 50 4.37 -17.37 6.80
C GLY A 50 3.80 -18.48 7.70
N SER A 51 2.70 -18.27 8.40
CA SER A 51 2.08 -19.31 9.21
C SER A 51 1.43 -20.39 8.34
N GLN A 52 1.56 -21.65 8.76
CA GLN A 52 1.04 -22.79 8.00
C GLN A 52 -0.24 -23.34 8.61
N ILE A 53 -1.20 -23.67 7.75
CA ILE A 53 -2.50 -24.20 8.10
C ILE A 53 -2.67 -25.58 7.48
N LYS A 54 -3.09 -26.56 8.29
CA LYS A 54 -3.56 -27.85 7.79
C LYS A 54 -5.03 -27.75 7.41
N CYS A 55 -5.36 -28.21 6.23
CA CYS A 55 -6.72 -28.14 5.68
C CYS A 55 -7.05 -29.36 4.81
N LEU A 56 -8.31 -29.52 4.50
CA LEU A 56 -8.79 -30.43 3.47
C LEU A 56 -9.19 -29.60 2.24
N ILE A 57 -8.66 -29.95 1.08
CA ILE A 57 -9.00 -29.31 -0.18
C ILE A 57 -9.52 -30.35 -1.15
N SER A 58 -10.73 -30.15 -1.67
CA SER A 58 -11.40 -31.07 -2.58
C SER A 58 -11.87 -30.39 -3.85
N GLY A 59 -11.94 -31.15 -4.94
CA GLY A 59 -12.55 -30.69 -6.18
C GLY A 59 -14.05 -30.45 -6.02
N ILE A 60 -14.57 -29.48 -6.76
CA ILE A 60 -16.01 -29.24 -6.87
C ILE A 60 -16.43 -29.69 -8.27
N ASN A 61 -17.46 -30.49 -8.37
CA ASN A 61 -17.97 -31.03 -9.64
C ASN A 61 -18.79 -29.99 -10.45
N THR A 62 -18.57 -28.72 -10.25
CA THR A 62 -19.30 -27.66 -10.92
C THR A 62 -18.39 -26.85 -11.83
N GLN A 63 -18.69 -26.88 -13.10
CA GLN A 63 -18.15 -26.10 -14.25
C GLN A 63 -16.63 -26.01 -14.44
N PRO A 64 -16.10 -26.39 -15.61
CA PRO A 64 -14.68 -26.62 -15.86
C PRO A 64 -13.83 -25.35 -16.06
N LYS A 65 -14.34 -24.14 -15.83
CA LYS A 65 -13.67 -22.89 -16.22
C LYS A 65 -13.11 -22.03 -15.10
N ILE A 66 -13.50 -22.29 -13.86
CA ILE A 66 -12.96 -21.54 -12.71
C ILE A 66 -12.38 -22.58 -11.76
N GLU A 67 -11.11 -22.48 -11.48
CA GLU A 67 -10.51 -23.33 -10.46
C GLU A 67 -11.01 -22.90 -9.08
N LYS A 68 -12.15 -23.45 -8.72
CA LYS A 68 -12.76 -23.32 -7.40
C LYS A 68 -12.63 -24.66 -6.68
N LYS A 69 -12.25 -24.65 -5.41
CA LYS A 69 -12.10 -25.83 -4.56
C LYS A 69 -12.91 -25.66 -3.28
N SER A 70 -13.40 -26.75 -2.72
CA SER A 70 -13.88 -26.73 -1.36
C SER A 70 -12.70 -26.74 -0.39
N PHE A 71 -12.82 -25.96 0.67
CA PHE A 71 -11.81 -25.77 1.68
C PHE A 71 -12.43 -26.01 3.05
N SER A 72 -11.73 -26.78 3.91
CA SER A 72 -12.19 -26.99 5.27
C SER A 72 -10.99 -27.02 6.21
N THR A 73 -11.13 -26.33 7.35
CA THR A 73 -10.09 -26.24 8.38
C THR A 73 -10.68 -26.10 9.77
N LEU A 74 -9.85 -26.16 10.80
CA LEU A 74 -10.30 -25.94 12.18
C LEU A 74 -10.52 -24.43 12.43
N THR A 75 -11.51 -24.11 13.26
CA THR A 75 -11.80 -22.72 13.66
C THR A 75 -10.64 -22.06 14.41
N GLU A 76 -9.82 -22.88 15.12
CA GLU A 76 -8.60 -22.40 15.80
C GLU A 76 -7.60 -21.75 14.85
N ASN A 77 -7.65 -22.05 13.55
CA ASN A 77 -6.82 -21.42 12.54
C ASN A 77 -7.26 -20.00 12.19
N ASN A 78 -8.44 -19.57 12.64
CA ASN A 78 -8.96 -18.22 12.46
C ASN A 78 -8.84 -17.70 11.01
N CYS A 79 -9.25 -18.54 10.05
CA CYS A 79 -9.27 -18.16 8.64
C CYS A 79 -10.44 -17.25 8.33
N ASP A 80 -10.30 -16.42 7.32
CA ASP A 80 -11.32 -15.47 6.94
C ASP A 80 -11.49 -15.33 5.42
N VAL A 81 -12.68 -14.89 5.00
CA VAL A 81 -12.95 -14.55 3.60
C VAL A 81 -12.05 -13.40 3.17
N GLY A 82 -11.51 -13.48 1.96
CA GLY A 82 -10.55 -12.52 1.43
C GLY A 82 -9.10 -12.84 1.81
N GLU A 83 -8.85 -13.85 2.63
CA GLU A 83 -7.47 -14.23 2.93
C GLU A 83 -6.82 -14.94 1.72
N VAL A 84 -5.57 -14.54 1.41
CA VAL A 84 -4.77 -15.13 0.34
C VAL A 84 -3.88 -16.23 0.93
N LEU A 85 -4.05 -17.44 0.43
CA LEU A 85 -3.33 -18.64 0.86
C LEU A 85 -2.39 -19.10 -0.24
N TYR A 86 -1.18 -19.50 0.12
CA TYR A 86 -0.25 -20.17 -0.78
C TYR A 86 -0.32 -21.68 -0.60
N TRP A 87 -0.78 -22.39 -1.64
CA TRP A 87 -0.84 -23.85 -1.63
C TRP A 87 0.52 -24.42 -2.01
N ILE A 88 1.28 -24.84 -1.00
CA ILE A 88 2.67 -25.25 -1.13
C ILE A 88 2.88 -26.33 -2.19
N ARG A 89 2.09 -27.42 -2.15
CA ARG A 89 2.23 -28.55 -3.08
C ARG A 89 1.97 -28.17 -4.54
N ARG A 90 1.08 -27.21 -4.79
CA ARG A 90 0.71 -26.77 -6.14
C ARG A 90 1.47 -25.54 -6.61
N ASN A 91 2.28 -24.94 -5.75
CA ASN A 91 2.97 -23.69 -6.04
C ASN A 91 2.01 -22.62 -6.60
N SER A 92 0.88 -22.42 -5.95
CA SER A 92 -0.19 -21.54 -6.43
C SER A 92 -0.87 -20.82 -5.29
N ARG A 93 -1.39 -19.63 -5.59
CA ARG A 93 -2.10 -18.79 -4.62
C ARG A 93 -3.61 -18.96 -4.79
N TRP A 94 -4.32 -18.86 -3.68
CA TRP A 94 -5.76 -19.07 -3.59
C TRP A 94 -6.37 -18.04 -2.66
N ILE A 95 -7.55 -17.55 -2.98
CA ILE A 95 -8.31 -16.62 -2.16
C ILE A 95 -9.49 -17.37 -1.56
N ILE A 96 -9.72 -17.19 -0.27
CA ILE A 96 -10.93 -17.69 0.38
C ILE A 96 -12.08 -16.78 -0.07
N THR A 97 -13.00 -17.34 -0.85
CA THR A 97 -14.10 -16.58 -1.45
C THR A 97 -15.41 -16.71 -0.70
N ASP A 98 -15.53 -17.74 0.11
CA ASP A 98 -16.69 -18.00 0.92
C ASP A 98 -16.28 -18.88 2.10
N MET A 99 -16.87 -18.63 3.28
CA MET A 99 -16.59 -19.42 4.47
C MET A 99 -17.74 -19.30 5.48
N GLU A 100 -18.15 -20.45 5.98
CA GLU A 100 -19.13 -20.56 7.04
C GLU A 100 -18.58 -21.44 8.17
N GLU A 101 -18.92 -21.09 9.38
CA GLU A 101 -18.76 -21.99 10.53
C GLU A 101 -19.93 -22.98 10.53
N THR A 102 -19.70 -24.15 9.94
CA THR A 102 -20.72 -25.21 9.85
C THR A 102 -20.94 -25.92 11.18
N GLU A 103 -19.90 -25.99 11.98
CA GLU A 103 -19.89 -26.58 13.33
C GLU A 103 -18.92 -25.74 14.18
N LYS A 104 -19.20 -25.62 15.49
CA LYS A 104 -18.42 -24.76 16.41
C LYS A 104 -16.89 -24.86 16.35
N SER A 105 -16.37 -25.83 15.62
CA SER A 105 -14.93 -26.10 15.55
C SER A 105 -14.40 -26.28 14.14
N ILE A 106 -15.23 -26.17 13.11
CA ILE A 106 -14.86 -26.43 11.71
C ILE A 106 -15.37 -25.31 10.81
N PHE A 107 -14.48 -24.67 10.12
CA PHE A 107 -14.77 -23.79 9.01
C PHE A 107 -14.84 -24.58 7.71
N GLN A 108 -15.88 -24.34 6.92
CA GLN A 108 -16.04 -24.87 5.57
C GLN A 108 -16.37 -23.73 4.61
N GLY A 109 -15.83 -23.82 3.42
CA GLY A 109 -16.07 -22.81 2.41
C GLY A 109 -15.41 -23.13 1.09
N TYR A 110 -15.13 -22.10 0.35
CA TYR A 110 -14.56 -22.19 -0.98
C TYR A 110 -13.33 -21.33 -1.14
N ILE A 111 -12.36 -21.85 -1.88
CA ILE A 111 -11.20 -21.10 -2.34
C ILE A 111 -11.20 -21.03 -3.86
N SER A 112 -10.81 -19.89 -4.42
CA SER A 112 -10.63 -19.69 -5.85
C SER A 112 -9.17 -19.40 -6.16
N GLN A 113 -8.66 -19.94 -7.27
CA GLN A 113 -7.26 -19.72 -7.63
C GLN A 113 -7.00 -18.26 -7.96
N ALA A 114 -6.04 -17.67 -7.29
CA ALA A 114 -5.57 -16.32 -7.56
C ALA A 114 -4.57 -16.37 -8.73
N LEU A 115 -5.07 -16.08 -9.92
CA LEU A 115 -4.30 -16.15 -11.17
C LEU A 115 -3.57 -14.86 -11.50
N TYR A 116 -4.03 -13.73 -10.94
CA TYR A 116 -3.56 -12.40 -11.30
C TYR A 116 -2.88 -11.74 -10.11
N HIS A 117 -1.64 -11.32 -10.29
CA HIS A 117 -0.94 -10.47 -9.35
C HIS A 117 -1.03 -9.05 -9.88
N LEU A 118 -1.91 -8.27 -9.29
CA LEU A 118 -2.16 -6.89 -9.70
C LEU A 118 -1.19 -5.97 -8.99
N LYS A 119 -0.70 -4.96 -9.69
CA LYS A 119 0.10 -3.88 -9.13
C LYS A 119 -0.51 -2.55 -9.53
N TRP A 120 -0.51 -1.59 -8.61
CA TRP A 120 -0.99 -0.25 -8.90
C TRP A 120 -0.23 0.79 -8.11
N LEU A 121 -0.13 1.96 -8.70
CA LEU A 121 0.63 3.07 -8.16
C LEU A 121 -0.33 4.09 -7.56
N ASP A 122 -0.05 4.52 -6.35
CA ASP A 122 -0.61 5.74 -5.79
C ASP A 122 0.19 6.93 -6.33
N LYS A 123 -0.44 7.71 -7.21
CA LYS A 123 0.21 8.86 -7.85
C LYS A 123 0.53 10.00 -6.88
N GLU A 124 -0.19 10.08 -5.74
CA GLU A 124 0.06 11.10 -4.73
C GLU A 124 1.24 10.75 -3.84
N THR A 125 1.33 9.48 -3.48
CA THR A 125 2.36 9.03 -2.55
C THR A 125 3.56 8.37 -3.23
N GLY A 126 3.44 7.98 -4.50
CA GLY A 126 4.45 7.20 -5.22
C GLY A 126 4.59 5.76 -4.72
N ILE A 127 3.69 5.29 -3.84
CA ILE A 127 3.74 3.93 -3.30
C ILE A 127 3.12 2.97 -4.30
N ILE A 128 3.83 1.89 -4.57
CA ILE A 128 3.31 0.78 -5.36
C ILE A 128 2.67 -0.22 -4.41
N TYR A 129 1.40 -0.50 -4.62
CA TYR A 129 0.65 -1.54 -3.95
C TYR A 129 0.53 -2.76 -4.84
N ASP A 130 0.41 -3.92 -4.23
CA ASP A 130 0.17 -5.16 -4.95
C ASP A 130 -0.80 -6.07 -4.19
N GLU A 131 -1.59 -6.84 -4.92
CA GLU A 131 -2.46 -7.85 -4.34
C GLU A 131 -2.85 -8.92 -5.38
N TRP A 132 -3.22 -10.08 -4.88
CA TRP A 132 -3.68 -11.20 -5.68
C TRP A 132 -5.17 -11.14 -5.95
N ALA A 133 -5.55 -11.46 -7.19
CA ALA A 133 -6.93 -11.50 -7.62
C ALA A 133 -7.27 -12.83 -8.29
N CYS A 134 -8.51 -13.27 -8.12
CA CYS A 134 -9.08 -14.39 -8.85
C CYS A 134 -10.16 -13.90 -9.83
N THR A 135 -10.48 -14.71 -10.81
CA THR A 135 -11.59 -14.43 -11.73
C THR A 135 -12.92 -14.59 -10.99
N LYS A 136 -13.77 -13.56 -11.03
CA LYS A 136 -15.18 -13.74 -10.69
C LYS A 136 -15.85 -14.45 -11.88
N GLY A 137 -16.41 -15.62 -11.64
CA GLY A 137 -17.19 -16.29 -12.68
C GLY A 137 -18.40 -15.45 -13.10
N PRO A 138 -18.86 -15.61 -14.33
CA PRO A 138 -20.10 -14.97 -14.74
C PRO A 138 -21.24 -15.47 -13.82
N GLU A 139 -21.84 -14.55 -13.07
CA GLU A 139 -23.10 -14.84 -12.40
C GLU A 139 -24.15 -15.10 -13.49
N GLU A 140 -24.90 -16.18 -13.38
CA GLU A 140 -26.10 -16.36 -14.19
C GLU A 140 -27.09 -15.27 -13.77
N THR A 141 -27.06 -14.14 -14.46
CA THR A 141 -28.12 -13.14 -14.32
C THR A 141 -29.39 -13.72 -14.91
N THR A 142 -30.24 -14.22 -14.06
CA THR A 142 -31.61 -14.58 -14.43
C THR A 142 -32.34 -13.28 -14.72
N ILE A 143 -32.49 -12.93 -15.97
CA ILE A 143 -33.40 -11.86 -16.36
C ILE A 143 -34.81 -12.32 -16.01
N PRO A 144 -35.68 -11.43 -15.46
CA PRO A 144 -37.03 -11.80 -15.01
C PRO A 144 -37.90 -12.54 -16.05
N ASP A 145 -37.58 -12.45 -17.29
CA ASP A 145 -38.34 -13.06 -18.42
C ASP A 145 -37.89 -14.49 -18.79
N GLY A 146 -37.09 -15.15 -17.96
CA GLY A 146 -36.71 -16.55 -18.19
C GLY A 146 -35.74 -16.78 -19.37
N VAL A 147 -35.24 -15.73 -19.99
CA VAL A 147 -34.26 -15.83 -21.06
C VAL A 147 -32.85 -15.92 -20.44
N LYS A 148 -32.31 -17.12 -20.41
CA LYS A 148 -30.89 -17.33 -20.09
C LYS A 148 -30.04 -16.69 -21.18
N ARG A 149 -29.60 -15.45 -20.99
CA ARG A 149 -28.54 -14.89 -21.82
C ARG A 149 -27.26 -15.63 -21.50
N ASN A 150 -26.77 -16.37 -22.49
CA ASN A 150 -25.49 -17.04 -22.41
C ASN A 150 -24.41 -15.94 -22.42
N ILE A 151 -23.82 -15.64 -21.26
CA ILE A 151 -22.78 -14.60 -21.04
C ILE A 151 -21.52 -14.86 -21.90
N LYS A 152 -21.48 -15.92 -22.68
CA LYS A 152 -20.46 -16.09 -23.72
C LYS A 152 -20.29 -14.89 -24.66
N TYR A 153 -21.29 -14.02 -24.76
CA TYR A 153 -21.21 -12.82 -25.59
C TYR A 153 -20.53 -11.62 -24.91
N ASP A 154 -20.46 -11.58 -23.56
CA ASP A 154 -19.71 -10.52 -22.87
C ASP A 154 -18.19 -10.66 -23.03
N ASN A 155 -17.71 -11.85 -23.33
CA ASN A 155 -16.31 -12.05 -23.71
C ASN A 155 -15.93 -11.39 -25.05
N LEU A 156 -16.91 -11.06 -25.90
CA LEU A 156 -16.69 -10.29 -27.13
C LEU A 156 -16.49 -8.80 -26.85
N ASN A 157 -16.94 -8.31 -25.70
CA ASN A 157 -16.77 -6.92 -25.29
C ASN A 157 -15.49 -6.68 -24.49
N GLN A 158 -14.59 -7.67 -24.41
CA GLN A 158 -13.28 -7.57 -23.73
C GLN A 158 -13.42 -7.12 -22.27
N SER A 159 -14.45 -7.60 -21.58
CA SER A 159 -14.66 -7.31 -20.15
C SER A 159 -14.06 -8.42 -19.28
N LEU A 160 -13.32 -8.04 -18.24
CA LEU A 160 -12.74 -8.97 -17.27
C LEU A 160 -13.32 -8.64 -15.88
N TYR A 161 -13.78 -9.67 -15.17
CA TYR A 161 -14.27 -9.55 -13.80
C TYR A 161 -13.29 -10.19 -12.85
N LEU A 162 -12.74 -9.40 -11.95
CA LEU A 162 -11.80 -9.85 -10.92
C LEU A 162 -12.40 -9.68 -9.53
N MET A 163 -11.99 -10.56 -8.62
CA MET A 163 -12.34 -10.50 -7.22
C MET A 163 -11.05 -10.59 -6.39
N MET A 164 -10.93 -9.72 -5.39
CA MET A 164 -9.74 -9.58 -4.58
C MET A 164 -10.09 -9.16 -3.13
N PRO A 165 -9.15 -9.30 -2.17
CA PRO A 165 -9.36 -8.87 -0.79
C PRO A 165 -9.71 -7.39 -0.66
N LYS A 166 -10.74 -7.06 0.13
CA LYS A 166 -11.22 -5.68 0.31
C LYS A 166 -10.30 -4.83 1.18
N TYR A 167 -9.61 -5.45 2.13
CA TYR A 167 -8.80 -4.76 3.13
C TYR A 167 -7.32 -4.63 2.76
N SER A 168 -6.98 -4.89 1.51
CA SER A 168 -5.62 -4.66 1.02
C SER A 168 -5.27 -3.18 1.01
N LYS A 169 -4.01 -2.86 1.28
CA LYS A 169 -3.53 -1.47 1.27
C LYS A 169 -3.72 -0.85 -0.11
N GLY A 170 -4.09 0.44 -0.15
CA GLY A 170 -4.30 1.17 -1.40
C GLY A 170 -5.55 0.75 -2.19
N MET A 171 -6.43 -0.06 -1.60
CA MET A 171 -7.66 -0.52 -2.25
C MET A 171 -8.62 0.64 -2.58
N ASP A 172 -8.58 1.72 -1.80
CA ASP A 172 -9.43 2.90 -2.01
C ASP A 172 -9.13 3.62 -3.33
N LEU A 173 -7.91 3.45 -3.86
CA LEU A 173 -7.49 3.99 -5.15
C LEU A 173 -8.14 3.25 -6.33
N LEU A 174 -8.50 1.97 -6.15
CA LEU A 174 -9.08 1.16 -7.20
C LEU A 174 -10.56 1.48 -7.39
N ASP A 175 -10.82 2.63 -7.98
CA ASP A 175 -12.16 3.10 -8.27
C ASP A 175 -12.36 3.31 -9.79
N ARG A 176 -13.55 3.73 -10.18
CA ARG A 176 -13.94 3.95 -11.59
C ARG A 176 -12.93 4.82 -12.34
N TYR A 177 -12.53 4.35 -13.52
CA TYR A 177 -11.54 4.95 -14.41
C TYR A 177 -10.07 4.73 -14.01
N PHE A 178 -9.78 4.11 -12.88
CA PHE A 178 -8.41 3.72 -12.56
C PHE A 178 -7.91 2.67 -13.56
N GLU A 179 -6.63 2.73 -13.92
CA GLU A 179 -6.02 1.83 -14.90
C GLU A 179 -4.99 0.92 -14.22
N LEU A 180 -4.94 -0.33 -14.64
CA LEU A 180 -4.01 -1.33 -14.13
C LEU A 180 -3.66 -2.35 -15.21
N PHE A 181 -2.56 -3.07 -15.01
CA PHE A 181 -2.16 -4.17 -15.89
C PHE A 181 -2.67 -5.51 -15.37
N VAL A 182 -3.08 -6.36 -16.29
CA VAL A 182 -3.41 -7.76 -16.05
C VAL A 182 -2.80 -8.59 -17.17
N ASN A 183 -1.79 -9.41 -16.84
CA ASN A 183 -1.10 -10.28 -17.80
C ASN A 183 -0.64 -9.54 -19.08
N GLY A 184 0.09 -8.46 -18.91
CA GLY A 184 0.68 -7.69 -20.02
C GLY A 184 -0.30 -6.82 -20.81
N ARG A 185 -1.58 -6.76 -20.41
CA ARG A 185 -2.59 -5.90 -21.02
C ARG A 185 -3.02 -4.83 -20.04
N LYS A 186 -3.26 -3.63 -20.54
CA LYS A 186 -3.78 -2.52 -19.74
C LYS A 186 -5.31 -2.56 -19.71
N TRP A 187 -5.85 -2.38 -18.53
CA TRP A 187 -7.27 -2.41 -18.25
C TRP A 187 -7.69 -1.20 -17.47
N LYS A 188 -8.90 -0.74 -17.72
CA LYS A 188 -9.53 0.36 -17.02
C LYS A 188 -10.71 -0.14 -16.19
N ILE A 189 -10.79 0.26 -14.94
CA ILE A 189 -11.90 -0.07 -14.06
C ILE A 189 -13.15 0.67 -14.54
N GLN A 190 -14.17 -0.09 -14.90
CA GLN A 190 -15.49 0.43 -15.28
C GLN A 190 -16.40 0.59 -14.07
N SER A 191 -16.36 -0.38 -13.16
CA SER A 191 -17.08 -0.34 -11.89
C SER A 191 -16.38 -1.16 -10.82
N THR A 192 -16.54 -0.73 -9.57
CA THR A 192 -16.03 -1.40 -8.38
C THR A 192 -17.22 -1.71 -7.46
N ASP A 193 -17.41 -2.98 -7.16
CA ASP A 193 -18.43 -3.43 -6.20
C ASP A 193 -17.76 -3.78 -4.87
N ARG A 194 -17.99 -2.95 -3.87
CA ARG A 194 -17.46 -3.08 -2.50
C ARG A 194 -18.52 -3.53 -1.50
N TYR A 195 -19.75 -3.76 -1.95
CA TYR A 195 -20.91 -3.94 -1.07
C TYR A 195 -21.51 -5.34 -1.14
N SER A 196 -21.47 -6.01 -2.29
CA SER A 196 -22.06 -7.34 -2.46
C SER A 196 -21.37 -8.42 -1.62
N TYR A 197 -20.11 -8.22 -1.26
CA TYR A 197 -19.33 -9.12 -0.41
C TYR A 197 -18.72 -8.32 0.74
N ASP A 198 -18.78 -8.87 1.95
CA ASP A 198 -18.29 -8.17 3.14
C ASP A 198 -16.76 -7.90 3.06
N LYS A 199 -15.98 -8.91 2.70
CA LYS A 199 -14.51 -8.88 2.76
C LYS A 199 -13.82 -8.97 1.40
N LEU A 200 -14.59 -8.96 0.32
CA LEU A 200 -14.09 -9.00 -1.04
C LEU A 200 -14.59 -7.81 -1.84
N VAL A 201 -13.80 -7.39 -2.78
CA VAL A 201 -14.17 -6.39 -3.79
C VAL A 201 -14.19 -7.03 -5.17
N THR A 202 -15.15 -6.66 -5.99
CA THR A 202 -15.22 -7.07 -7.38
C THR A 202 -14.93 -5.88 -8.29
N LEU A 203 -14.00 -6.08 -9.22
CA LEU A 203 -13.64 -5.10 -10.24
C LEU A 203 -14.19 -5.58 -11.59
N GLN A 204 -14.92 -4.74 -12.28
CA GLN A 204 -15.24 -4.90 -13.69
C GLN A 204 -14.26 -4.06 -14.51
N LEU A 205 -13.52 -4.72 -15.38
CA LEU A 205 -12.44 -4.14 -16.17
C LEU A 205 -12.80 -4.18 -17.65
N VAL A 206 -12.42 -3.13 -18.37
CA VAL A 206 -12.49 -3.03 -19.82
C VAL A 206 -11.11 -2.77 -20.36
N GLU A 207 -10.71 -3.40 -21.44
CA GLU A 207 -9.39 -3.23 -22.05
C GLU A 207 -9.16 -1.77 -22.43
N SER A 208 -7.97 -1.26 -22.12
CA SER A 208 -7.51 0.10 -22.40
C SER A 208 -6.24 0.05 -23.24
N LEU A 209 -5.93 1.14 -23.90
CA LEU A 209 -4.71 1.23 -24.70
C LEU A 209 -3.50 1.52 -23.81
N ILE A 210 -2.41 0.83 -24.09
CA ILE A 210 -1.11 1.08 -23.45
C ILE A 210 -0.56 2.40 -23.97
N ASN A 211 -0.10 3.25 -23.05
CA ASN A 211 0.65 4.46 -23.37
C ASN A 211 2.13 4.24 -23.03
N GLU A 212 2.95 4.04 -24.06
CA GLU A 212 4.37 3.74 -23.88
C GLU A 212 5.16 4.88 -23.20
N ASP A 213 4.65 6.10 -23.20
CA ASP A 213 5.32 7.24 -22.57
C ASP A 213 5.12 7.26 -21.05
N THR A 214 3.98 6.78 -20.56
CA THR A 214 3.61 6.86 -19.15
C THR A 214 3.57 5.52 -18.44
N ASP A 215 3.30 4.43 -19.16
CA ASP A 215 3.13 3.11 -18.58
C ASP A 215 4.47 2.37 -18.43
N ASP A 216 4.69 1.78 -17.26
CA ASP A 216 5.79 0.85 -17.02
C ASP A 216 5.32 -0.58 -17.38
N THR A 217 5.54 -0.95 -18.63
CA THR A 217 5.15 -2.26 -19.16
C THR A 217 6.01 -3.41 -18.64
N GLU A 218 7.25 -3.14 -18.21
CA GLU A 218 8.15 -4.17 -17.67
C GLU A 218 7.72 -4.61 -16.28
N ASN A 219 7.29 -3.66 -15.44
CA ASN A 219 6.81 -3.92 -14.09
C ASN A 219 5.29 -4.10 -14.02
N GLU A 220 4.57 -3.98 -15.15
CA GLU A 220 3.11 -4.03 -15.26
C GLU A 220 2.40 -3.00 -14.36
N ILE A 221 2.83 -1.75 -14.40
CA ILE A 221 2.26 -0.65 -13.62
C ILE A 221 1.73 0.43 -14.58
N ALA A 222 0.44 0.66 -14.56
CA ALA A 222 -0.18 1.74 -15.33
C ALA A 222 0.27 3.10 -14.78
N ASP A 223 0.65 4.00 -15.69
CA ASP A 223 1.29 5.29 -15.37
C ASP A 223 2.53 5.17 -14.47
N GLY A 224 3.22 4.03 -14.53
CA GLY A 224 4.36 3.71 -13.65
C GLY A 224 5.67 4.42 -13.98
N LYS A 225 5.79 5.01 -15.16
CA LYS A 225 6.94 5.85 -15.55
C LYS A 225 6.81 7.26 -14.98
N ILE A 226 6.61 7.34 -13.67
CA ILE A 226 6.72 8.61 -12.96
C ILE A 226 8.19 8.83 -12.66
N ASP A 227 8.66 10.07 -12.84
CA ASP A 227 9.95 10.47 -12.31
C ASP A 227 10.00 10.12 -10.83
N ILE A 228 10.97 9.29 -10.48
CA ILE A 228 11.11 8.79 -9.11
C ILE A 228 11.39 9.99 -8.22
N ASP A 229 10.44 10.34 -7.38
CA ASP A 229 10.64 11.42 -6.41
C ASP A 229 11.46 10.90 -5.23
N TYR A 230 12.63 11.53 -5.04
CA TYR A 230 13.48 11.28 -3.89
C TYR A 230 13.28 12.42 -2.89
N LEU A 231 12.70 12.10 -1.76
CA LEU A 231 12.59 13.02 -0.63
C LEU A 231 13.73 12.74 0.35
N PHE A 232 14.59 13.72 0.54
CA PHE A 232 15.65 13.67 1.55
C PHE A 232 15.18 14.38 2.82
N SER A 233 15.40 13.77 3.98
CA SER A 233 15.22 14.41 5.27
C SER A 233 16.49 14.27 6.10
N CYS A 234 16.87 15.35 6.77
CA CYS A 234 18.01 15.39 7.66
C CYS A 234 17.65 16.15 8.93
N SER A 235 18.11 15.65 10.07
CA SER A 235 17.94 16.31 11.37
C SER A 235 19.11 15.96 12.28
N LEU A 236 19.33 16.78 13.28
CA LEU A 236 20.25 16.51 14.37
C LEU A 236 19.46 16.14 15.63
N ASP A 237 19.93 15.14 16.36
CA ASP A 237 19.38 14.80 17.68
C ASP A 237 19.99 15.73 18.71
N GLY A 238 19.13 16.36 19.57
CA GLY A 238 19.57 17.26 20.63
C GLY A 238 19.84 18.71 20.19
N ILE A 239 19.04 19.24 19.23
CA ILE A 239 19.24 20.57 18.61
C ILE A 239 19.17 21.73 19.58
N ASP A 240 18.42 21.61 20.69
CA ASP A 240 18.13 22.75 21.59
C ASP A 240 19.35 23.34 22.34
N SER A 241 20.57 22.76 22.18
CA SER A 241 21.74 23.21 22.92
C SER A 241 23.10 22.81 22.35
N LEU A 242 23.24 22.61 21.02
CA LEU A 242 24.54 22.27 20.44
C LEU A 242 25.51 23.44 20.49
N LYS A 243 26.59 23.26 21.24
CA LYS A 243 27.74 24.18 21.31
C LYS A 243 28.89 23.62 20.48
N CYS A 244 29.87 24.46 20.18
CA CYS A 244 31.15 23.99 19.67
C CYS A 244 31.71 22.87 20.54
N ASP A 245 32.34 21.86 19.92
CA ASP A 245 32.95 20.69 20.56
C ASP A 245 31.95 19.66 21.18
N GLN A 246 30.65 19.87 21.02
CA GLN A 246 29.64 18.85 21.40
C GLN A 246 29.35 17.88 20.27
N GLU A 247 29.15 16.62 20.66
CA GLU A 247 28.71 15.58 19.71
C GLU A 247 27.19 15.58 19.57
N SER A 248 26.71 15.57 18.34
CA SER A 248 25.30 15.33 18.02
C SER A 248 25.15 14.17 17.07
N THR A 249 24.04 13.43 17.18
CA THR A 249 23.72 12.34 16.24
C THR A 249 23.07 12.92 14.99
N LEU A 250 23.67 12.64 13.84
CA LEU A 250 23.14 13.02 12.54
C LEU A 250 22.15 11.96 12.07
N LEU A 251 20.87 12.32 12.02
CA LEU A 251 19.80 11.49 11.51
C LEU A 251 19.47 11.93 10.09
N PHE A 252 19.55 11.03 9.15
CA PHE A 252 19.16 11.31 7.77
C PHE A 252 18.45 10.12 7.15
N SER A 253 17.54 10.42 6.22
CA SER A 253 16.76 9.42 5.51
C SER A 253 16.53 9.89 4.08
N LEU A 254 16.69 8.97 3.14
CA LEU A 254 16.30 9.16 1.76
C LEU A 254 15.07 8.29 1.51
N TYR A 255 14.00 8.90 1.05
CA TYR A 255 12.79 8.20 0.66
C TYR A 255 12.70 8.17 -0.86
N LYS A 256 12.43 7.01 -1.40
CA LYS A 256 12.10 6.80 -2.80
C LYS A 256 10.60 6.53 -2.87
N ASN A 257 9.82 7.42 -3.48
CA ASN A 257 8.37 7.27 -3.54
C ASN A 257 7.75 7.04 -2.15
N LYS A 258 8.21 7.79 -1.14
CA LYS A 258 7.85 7.71 0.29
C LYS A 258 8.23 6.41 1.02
N GLU A 259 8.89 5.46 0.38
CA GLU A 259 9.50 4.33 1.05
C GLU A 259 10.95 4.63 1.43
N LEU A 260 11.39 4.15 2.60
CA LEU A 260 12.76 4.34 3.04
C LEU A 260 13.72 3.62 2.07
N SER A 261 14.60 4.38 1.44
CA SER A 261 15.60 3.86 0.52
C SER A 261 16.74 3.18 1.28
N THR A 262 17.27 2.11 0.72
CA THR A 262 18.46 1.42 1.23
C THR A 262 19.78 2.02 0.71
N LEU A 263 19.71 3.03 -0.17
CA LEU A 263 20.86 3.72 -0.71
C LEU A 263 21.63 4.45 0.38
N LYS A 264 22.95 4.36 0.35
CA LYS A 264 23.83 5.02 1.31
C LYS A 264 24.53 6.19 0.65
N PRO A 265 24.50 7.39 1.24
CA PRO A 265 25.24 8.53 0.71
C PRO A 265 26.73 8.43 1.02
N GLN A 266 27.51 9.08 0.17
CA GLN A 266 28.84 9.53 0.52
C GLN A 266 28.71 10.87 1.22
N ILE A 267 29.15 10.95 2.49
CA ILE A 267 29.00 12.16 3.30
C ILE A 267 30.33 12.89 3.29
N SER A 268 30.31 14.15 2.86
CA SER A 268 31.40 15.11 3.04
C SER A 268 30.94 16.26 3.90
N VAL A 269 31.84 16.81 4.68
CA VAL A 269 31.51 17.85 5.66
C VAL A 269 32.54 18.98 5.59
N GLU A 270 32.04 20.19 5.76
CA GLU A 270 32.87 21.39 5.86
C GLU A 270 32.57 22.06 7.22
N ASN A 271 33.60 22.54 7.88
CA ASN A 271 33.56 23.19 9.20
C ASN A 271 33.01 22.31 10.34
N CYS A 272 32.96 21.00 10.15
CA CYS A 272 32.60 20.03 11.17
C CYS A 272 33.32 18.69 10.93
N LEU A 273 33.27 17.79 11.92
CA LEU A 273 33.80 16.43 11.83
C LEU A 273 32.63 15.44 11.87
N TYR A 274 32.59 14.51 10.91
CA TYR A 274 31.63 13.42 10.89
C TYR A 274 32.32 12.09 11.16
N LYS A 275 31.90 11.39 12.20
CA LYS A 275 32.44 10.08 12.57
C LYS A 275 31.37 9.20 13.24
N ASN A 276 31.19 8.00 12.71
CA ASN A 276 30.29 6.98 13.29
C ASN A 276 28.84 7.47 13.49
N GLY A 277 28.29 8.23 12.56
CA GLY A 277 26.92 8.75 12.66
C GLY A 277 26.78 9.99 13.55
N LYS A 278 27.89 10.49 14.12
CA LYS A 278 27.93 11.68 14.93
C LYS A 278 28.66 12.80 14.24
N ILE A 279 28.23 14.01 14.54
CA ILE A 279 28.83 15.25 14.05
C ILE A 279 29.36 16.07 15.23
N ILE A 280 30.51 16.70 15.01
CA ILE A 280 31.15 17.59 15.98
C ILE A 280 31.48 18.88 15.24
N PHE A 281 31.03 20.01 15.76
CA PHE A 281 31.29 21.30 15.17
C PHE A 281 32.61 21.88 15.67
N ASN A 282 33.48 22.25 14.73
CA ASN A 282 34.84 22.66 15.06
C ASN A 282 34.96 24.16 15.42
N SER A 283 34.05 24.99 14.90
CA SER A 283 34.08 26.42 15.09
C SER A 283 32.72 27.06 14.90
N VAL A 284 32.56 28.25 15.38
CA VAL A 284 31.43 29.15 15.11
C VAL A 284 31.40 29.48 13.62
N GLY A 285 30.23 29.53 13.02
CA GLY A 285 30.00 29.82 11.60
C GLY A 285 29.08 28.84 10.94
N GLU A 286 29.09 28.82 9.63
CA GLU A 286 28.30 27.89 8.82
C GLU A 286 29.04 26.56 8.68
N ALA A 287 28.33 25.47 8.94
CA ALA A 287 28.79 24.11 8.70
C ALA A 287 27.93 23.47 7.63
N HIS A 288 28.58 22.89 6.61
CA HIS A 288 27.92 22.25 5.48
C HIS A 288 28.09 20.73 5.58
N ILE A 289 26.98 20.01 5.47
CA ILE A 289 26.95 18.56 5.39
C ILE A 289 26.37 18.19 4.03
N ILE A 290 27.19 17.59 3.18
CA ILE A 290 26.84 17.25 1.82
C ILE A 290 26.66 15.73 1.71
N PHE A 291 25.48 15.31 1.28
CA PHE A 291 25.11 13.90 1.06
C PHE A 291 25.07 13.63 -0.44
N ASN A 292 26.07 12.97 -0.96
CA ASN A 292 26.15 12.59 -2.36
C ASN A 292 25.66 11.14 -2.53
N TYR A 293 24.66 10.93 -3.37
CA TYR A 293 24.13 9.62 -3.76
C TYR A 293 24.52 9.33 -5.22
N PRO A 294 25.68 8.72 -5.48
CA PRO A 294 26.19 8.50 -6.85
C PRO A 294 25.25 7.65 -7.70
N ASP A 295 24.61 6.65 -7.10
CA ASP A 295 23.72 5.69 -7.78
C ASP A 295 22.51 6.36 -8.44
N ILE A 296 22.12 7.54 -7.97
CA ILE A 296 20.98 8.29 -8.49
C ILE A 296 21.38 9.69 -9.00
N ASN A 297 22.68 9.99 -8.96
CA ASN A 297 23.24 11.28 -9.38
C ASN A 297 22.55 12.48 -8.69
N LYS A 298 22.26 12.36 -7.38
CA LYS A 298 21.66 13.44 -6.56
C LYS A 298 22.57 13.79 -5.40
N THR A 299 22.62 15.09 -5.10
CA THR A 299 23.35 15.66 -3.96
C THR A 299 22.40 16.50 -3.14
N TYR A 300 22.43 16.31 -1.82
CA TYR A 300 21.65 17.10 -0.87
C TYR A 300 22.61 17.77 0.09
N GLU A 301 22.31 19.02 0.45
CA GLU A 301 23.08 19.82 1.37
C GLU A 301 22.25 20.16 2.61
N TYR A 302 22.86 20.02 3.77
CA TYR A 302 22.28 20.41 5.05
C TYR A 302 23.19 21.45 5.69
N LEU A 303 22.67 22.68 5.82
CA LEU A 303 23.38 23.84 6.35
C LEU A 303 23.02 24.04 7.81
N ILE A 304 24.03 24.30 8.64
CA ILE A 304 23.86 24.57 10.06
C ILE A 304 24.70 25.80 10.42
N THR A 305 24.06 26.79 11.04
CA THR A 305 24.77 27.97 11.57
C THR A 305 25.01 27.81 13.06
N ILE A 306 26.26 27.89 13.48
CA ILE A 306 26.72 27.75 14.86
C ILE A 306 27.11 29.11 15.40
N THR A 307 26.49 29.55 16.48
CA THR A 307 26.81 30.77 17.21
C THR A 307 27.65 30.47 18.46
N GLU A 308 28.22 31.48 19.10
CA GLU A 308 29.08 31.29 20.30
C GLU A 308 28.34 30.60 21.45
N ASP A 309 27.04 30.81 21.58
CA ASP A 309 26.22 30.28 22.68
C ASP A 309 25.16 29.25 22.26
N GLU A 310 24.69 29.24 20.99
CA GLU A 310 23.62 28.36 20.52
C GLU A 310 23.78 27.97 19.04
N VAL A 311 23.37 26.74 18.71
CA VAL A 311 23.21 26.33 17.32
C VAL A 311 21.87 26.84 16.80
N ILE A 312 21.89 27.72 15.83
CA ILE A 312 20.68 28.18 15.16
C ILE A 312 20.41 27.27 13.98
N ASN A 313 19.34 26.48 14.08
CA ASN A 313 18.86 25.66 12.96
C ASN A 313 17.87 26.48 12.13
N GLU A 314 18.29 26.85 10.95
CA GLU A 314 17.43 27.50 9.96
C GLU A 314 17.08 26.52 8.86
N ILE A 315 15.79 26.27 8.69
CA ILE A 315 15.28 25.50 7.55
C ILE A 315 14.35 26.40 6.77
N ALA A 316 14.72 26.69 5.54
CA ALA A 316 13.87 27.42 4.63
C ALA A 316 13.58 26.54 3.40
N SER A 317 12.32 26.41 3.08
CA SER A 317 11.90 25.57 1.96
C SER A 317 10.69 26.14 1.22
N ILE A 318 10.63 25.86 -0.07
CA ILE A 318 9.41 26.08 -0.86
C ILE A 318 8.69 24.76 -0.97
N VAL A 319 7.49 24.69 -0.39
CA VAL A 319 6.63 23.50 -0.42
C VAL A 319 5.63 23.64 -1.55
N GLY A 320 5.64 22.69 -2.47
CA GLY A 320 4.74 22.63 -3.63
C GLY A 320 5.06 21.44 -4.52
N GLU A 321 4.29 21.24 -5.57
CA GLU A 321 4.56 20.17 -6.53
C GLU A 321 5.81 20.48 -7.36
N SER A 322 6.77 19.56 -7.43
CA SER A 322 7.99 19.68 -8.24
C SER A 322 7.72 19.41 -9.73
N ILE A 323 6.71 18.60 -10.04
CA ILE A 323 6.25 18.30 -11.40
C ILE A 323 4.85 18.85 -11.59
N ILE A 324 4.70 19.80 -12.49
CA ILE A 324 3.46 20.54 -12.68
C ILE A 324 2.93 20.29 -14.08
N LYS A 325 1.65 19.93 -14.19
CA LYS A 325 0.99 19.77 -15.49
C LYS A 325 0.69 21.12 -16.14
N THR A 326 0.81 21.18 -17.45
CA THR A 326 0.44 22.38 -18.21
C THR A 326 -1.04 22.71 -18.00
N MET A 327 -1.37 24.00 -18.02
CA MET A 327 -2.74 24.54 -17.86
C MET A 327 -3.39 24.30 -16.49
N THR A 328 -2.62 23.89 -15.48
CA THR A 328 -3.11 23.72 -14.09
C THR A 328 -2.78 24.93 -13.22
N TYR A 329 -3.44 24.96 -12.05
CA TYR A 329 -3.15 25.95 -11.01
C TYR A 329 -2.39 25.24 -9.90
N ASN A 330 -1.28 25.84 -9.47
CA ASN A 330 -0.45 25.27 -8.41
C ASN A 330 -0.16 26.34 -7.37
N THR A 331 -0.16 25.91 -6.12
CA THR A 331 0.12 26.75 -4.98
C THR A 331 1.45 26.35 -4.37
N PHE A 332 2.33 27.32 -4.14
CA PHE A 332 3.60 27.12 -3.48
C PHE A 332 3.62 27.92 -2.20
N VAL A 333 4.09 27.31 -1.14
CA VAL A 333 4.15 27.90 0.20
C VAL A 333 5.60 27.98 0.62
N PHE A 334 6.04 29.15 1.06
CA PHE A 334 7.33 29.31 1.71
C PHE A 334 7.20 28.94 3.19
N ASP A 335 8.02 28.01 3.64
CA ASP A 335 8.07 27.55 5.04
C ASP A 335 9.46 27.83 5.59
N TYR A 336 9.50 28.64 6.65
CA TYR A 336 10.74 29.00 7.32
C TYR A 336 10.64 28.65 8.80
N THR A 337 11.59 27.86 9.25
CA THR A 337 11.67 27.46 10.66
C THR A 337 13.02 27.86 11.23
N LEU A 338 12.98 28.40 12.41
CA LEU A 338 14.16 28.77 13.20
C LEU A 338 14.10 27.97 14.50
N ASN A 339 15.11 27.14 14.75
CA ASN A 339 15.16 26.26 15.93
C ASN A 339 13.89 25.39 16.11
N GLY A 340 13.29 24.92 14.99
CA GLY A 340 12.08 24.11 15.01
C GLY A 340 10.77 24.88 15.13
N GLU A 341 10.80 26.19 15.38
CA GLU A 341 9.61 27.04 15.40
C GLU A 341 9.38 27.72 14.05
N LYS A 342 8.11 27.74 13.59
CA LYS A 342 7.75 28.46 12.36
C LYS A 342 7.82 29.96 12.58
N VAL A 343 8.63 30.62 11.78
CA VAL A 343 8.80 32.07 11.84
C VAL A 343 8.22 32.70 10.56
N GLU A 344 7.43 33.73 10.72
CA GLU A 344 6.94 34.52 9.60
C GLU A 344 8.00 35.52 9.13
N VAL A 345 8.41 35.40 7.87
CA VAL A 345 9.32 36.33 7.22
C VAL A 345 8.61 37.02 6.06
N GLN A 346 9.01 38.22 5.76
CA GLN A 346 8.52 38.95 4.60
C GLN A 346 9.52 38.81 3.47
N GLY A 347 9.01 38.47 2.32
CA GLY A 347 9.85 38.27 1.12
C GLY A 347 9.06 38.43 -0.16
N THR A 348 9.76 38.20 -1.26
CA THR A 348 9.22 38.35 -2.62
C THR A 348 9.47 37.09 -3.43
N TRP A 349 8.44 36.68 -4.19
CA TRP A 349 8.53 35.57 -5.11
C TRP A 349 9.12 36.01 -6.45
N SER A 350 9.96 35.18 -7.04
CA SER A 350 10.46 35.34 -8.39
C SER A 350 10.27 34.07 -9.21
N PHE A 351 9.72 34.22 -10.40
CA PHE A 351 9.40 33.10 -11.28
C PHE A 351 9.52 33.50 -12.74
N ASP A 352 9.71 32.52 -13.64
CA ASP A 352 9.77 32.76 -15.07
C ASP A 352 8.38 32.98 -15.66
N LYS A 353 8.10 34.21 -16.06
CA LYS A 353 6.85 34.63 -16.72
C LYS A 353 6.58 33.94 -18.06
N ASN A 354 7.58 33.28 -18.66
CA ASN A 354 7.38 32.48 -19.86
C ASN A 354 6.62 31.18 -19.60
N TYR A 355 6.71 30.65 -18.37
CA TYR A 355 6.09 29.39 -17.98
C TYR A 355 4.86 29.60 -17.11
N PHE A 356 4.79 30.71 -16.37
CA PHE A 356 3.76 30.94 -15.37
C PHE A 356 3.04 32.28 -15.56
N ASP A 357 1.76 32.28 -15.22
CA ASP A 357 0.98 33.50 -14.94
C ASP A 357 0.66 33.55 -13.45
N MET A 358 0.95 34.64 -12.78
CA MET A 358 0.63 34.85 -11.37
C MET A 358 -0.89 35.06 -11.20
N ILE A 359 -1.47 34.31 -10.30
CA ILE A 359 -2.90 34.44 -9.95
C ILE A 359 -3.06 35.23 -8.65
N SER A 360 -2.29 34.88 -7.64
CA SER A 360 -2.27 35.58 -6.36
C SER A 360 -0.90 35.40 -5.70
N GLU A 361 -0.50 36.38 -4.95
CA GLU A 361 0.76 36.40 -4.18
C GLU A 361 0.51 37.05 -2.82
N ASN A 362 1.09 36.47 -1.78
CA ASN A 362 1.24 37.07 -0.47
C ASN A 362 2.64 36.71 0.08
N ASN A 363 2.96 37.20 1.26
CA ASN A 363 4.29 37.00 1.88
C ASN A 363 4.66 35.53 2.11
N LYS A 364 3.72 34.62 2.06
CA LYS A 364 3.93 33.22 2.41
C LYS A 364 3.57 32.26 1.29
N GLU A 365 2.69 32.65 0.41
CA GLU A 365 2.11 31.77 -0.61
C GLU A 365 2.04 32.49 -1.95
N ILE A 366 2.36 31.75 -3.01
CA ILE A 366 2.11 32.18 -4.39
C ILE A 366 1.28 31.14 -5.12
N LYS A 367 0.27 31.59 -5.84
CA LYS A 367 -0.53 30.75 -6.73
C LYS A 367 -0.26 31.08 -8.17
N LEU A 368 0.25 30.10 -8.90
CA LEU A 368 0.65 30.24 -10.29
C LEU A 368 -0.26 29.39 -11.19
N LYS A 369 -0.57 29.90 -12.37
CA LYS A 369 -1.17 29.13 -13.46
C LYS A 369 -0.09 28.76 -14.46
N VAL A 370 0.06 27.48 -14.73
CA VAL A 370 1.04 26.96 -15.69
C VAL A 370 0.54 27.23 -17.11
N LYS A 371 1.39 27.84 -17.94
CA LYS A 371 1.12 28.04 -19.37
C LYS A 371 1.25 26.73 -20.14
N ASN A 372 0.74 26.71 -21.36
CA ASN A 372 0.89 25.57 -22.25
C ASN A 372 2.32 25.50 -22.85
N LYS A 373 3.32 25.29 -21.98
CA LYS A 373 4.73 25.19 -22.35
C LYS A 373 5.40 24.13 -21.50
N VAL A 374 6.11 23.22 -22.14
CA VAL A 374 6.87 22.15 -21.48
C VAL A 374 8.31 22.56 -21.33
N GLY A 375 8.91 22.31 -20.17
CA GLY A 375 10.31 22.61 -19.87
C GLY A 375 10.55 22.67 -18.38
N SER A 376 11.80 22.89 -17.97
CA SER A 376 12.17 23.12 -16.58
C SER A 376 12.37 24.61 -16.33
N THR A 377 11.97 25.07 -15.15
CA THR A 377 12.13 26.46 -14.71
C THR A 377 12.30 26.49 -13.20
N SER A 378 12.75 27.62 -12.65
CA SER A 378 12.93 27.80 -11.21
C SER A 378 11.88 28.74 -10.64
N LEU A 379 11.46 28.46 -9.43
CA LEU A 379 10.70 29.35 -8.56
C LEU A 379 11.59 29.66 -7.35
N THR A 380 11.77 30.96 -7.05
CA THR A 380 12.60 31.36 -5.94
C THR A 380 11.85 32.31 -5.01
N TYR A 381 12.20 32.27 -3.75
CA TYR A 381 11.71 33.20 -2.74
C TYR A 381 12.89 33.92 -2.08
N SER A 382 12.89 35.26 -2.13
CA SER A 382 13.91 36.08 -1.52
C SER A 382 13.33 36.83 -0.33
N PHE A 383 13.98 36.73 0.82
CA PHE A 383 13.56 37.38 2.07
C PHE A 383 14.74 38.05 2.77
N GLU A 384 14.45 39.06 3.52
CA GLU A 384 15.43 39.79 4.29
C GLU A 384 15.50 39.26 5.74
N LYS A 385 16.72 38.96 6.18
CA LYS A 385 17.00 38.58 7.55
C LYS A 385 18.26 39.31 8.00
N GLU A 386 18.17 40.05 9.13
CA GLU A 386 19.29 40.75 9.75
C GLU A 386 20.04 41.70 8.80
N GLY A 387 19.33 42.25 7.81
CA GLY A 387 19.90 43.14 6.80
C GLY A 387 20.53 42.48 5.59
N GLU A 388 20.49 41.15 5.51
CA GLU A 388 20.92 40.35 4.35
C GLU A 388 19.73 39.76 3.60
N ILE A 389 19.82 39.71 2.25
CA ILE A 389 18.82 39.09 1.40
C ILE A 389 19.23 37.66 1.17
N LYS A 390 18.43 36.72 1.66
CA LYS A 390 18.55 35.26 1.38
C LYS A 390 17.59 34.88 0.27
N THR A 391 17.99 33.98 -0.62
CA THR A 391 17.17 33.47 -1.75
C THR A 391 17.23 31.97 -1.77
N ILE A 392 16.05 31.34 -1.86
CA ILE A 392 15.87 29.89 -1.92
C ILE A 392 15.13 29.52 -3.20
#